data_4249d3ca93e3fa5da2c210740db13359
#
_entry.id   4249d3ca93e3fa5da2c210740db13359
#
_cell.length_a   1.000
_cell.length_b   1.000
_cell.length_c   1.000
_cell.angle_alpha   90.00
_cell.angle_beta   90.00
_cell.angle_gamma   90.00
#
_symmetry.space_group_name_H-M   'P 1'
#
loop_
_entity.id
_entity.type
_entity.pdbx_description
1 polymer ?
#
loop_
_entity_poly.entity_id
_entity_poly.type
_entity_poly.pdbx_seq_one_letter_code
_entity_poly.pdbx_strand_id
1 'polypeptide(L)'
;MVSKVRVHLENLYKALGPAVVEDNYICGDETYQKVRLQVATPSGRKIKKGYIWVFVGMTTGLVYFFYDDGSRSAEVFKQHIKGFNGAFQCDCYSGYRHIGIGEMSGIKRLPCLQHIKRKFLDLKDNPQAQEIAKLFGLLYHFEHQHRIGKDGWKAEKHLEWRQRYSKVMLEKIRMRLTAVKNRIGVPPDDPLLAATEHALKQWDVIPRIFASPTYRLDNNKVERINRYISLTRRRLTIGSHSGAEAAALYHSL
;
A
#
# COMPACT_ATOMS: atom_id res chain seq x y z
N MET A 1 -5.89 14.61 -30.46
CA MET A 1 -5.94 13.13 -30.57
C MET A 1 -6.34 12.48 -29.23
N VAL A 2 -5.65 12.78 -28.12
CA VAL A 2 -5.90 12.22 -26.76
C VAL A 2 -7.35 12.40 -26.30
N SER A 3 -7.97 13.58 -26.50
CA SER A 3 -9.35 13.85 -26.07
C SER A 3 -10.41 13.03 -26.83
N LYS A 4 -10.20 12.74 -28.12
CA LYS A 4 -11.16 11.94 -28.89
C LYS A 4 -11.15 10.46 -28.44
N VAL A 5 -9.97 9.90 -28.21
CA VAL A 5 -9.83 8.52 -27.72
C VAL A 5 -10.42 8.38 -26.29
N ARG A 6 -10.26 9.42 -25.45
CA ARG A 6 -10.86 9.45 -24.11
C ARG A 6 -12.36 9.21 -24.13
N VAL A 7 -13.09 9.89 -25.02
CA VAL A 7 -14.56 9.77 -25.09
C VAL A 7 -15.02 8.33 -25.36
N HIS A 8 -14.32 7.61 -26.26
CA HIS A 8 -14.65 6.22 -26.56
C HIS A 8 -14.34 5.24 -25.44
N LEU A 9 -13.32 5.52 -24.61
CA LEU A 9 -12.88 4.66 -23.52
C LEU A 9 -13.51 5.02 -22.16
N GLU A 10 -14.22 6.15 -22.08
CA GLU A 10 -14.74 6.68 -20.82
C GLU A 10 -15.77 5.77 -20.15
N ASN A 11 -16.62 5.10 -20.92
CA ASN A 11 -17.60 4.16 -20.38
C ASN A 11 -16.93 2.93 -19.76
N LEU A 12 -15.90 2.40 -20.43
CA LEU A 12 -15.11 1.30 -19.90
C LEU A 12 -14.38 1.73 -18.61
N TYR A 13 -13.76 2.90 -18.62
CA TYR A 13 -13.09 3.44 -17.45
C TYR A 13 -14.05 3.65 -16.26
N LYS A 14 -15.25 4.19 -16.50
CA LYS A 14 -16.28 4.37 -15.47
C LYS A 14 -16.73 3.03 -14.84
N ALA A 15 -16.69 1.95 -15.60
CA ALA A 15 -17.02 0.62 -15.12
C ALA A 15 -15.90 -0.02 -14.29
N LEU A 16 -14.62 0.37 -14.51
CA LEU A 16 -13.48 -0.24 -13.81
C LEU A 16 -13.47 0.04 -12.30
N GLY A 17 -13.80 1.25 -11.87
CA GLY A 17 -13.85 1.59 -10.45
C GLY A 17 -14.80 0.67 -9.66
N PRO A 18 -16.10 0.61 -10.01
CA PRO A 18 -17.03 -0.35 -9.40
C PRO A 18 -16.56 -1.80 -9.50
N ALA A 19 -16.07 -2.26 -10.65
CA ALA A 19 -15.61 -3.64 -10.84
C ALA A 19 -14.40 -3.99 -9.94
N VAL A 20 -13.51 -3.05 -9.65
CA VAL A 20 -12.42 -3.27 -8.68
C VAL A 20 -12.96 -3.32 -7.25
N VAL A 21 -13.96 -2.50 -6.92
CA VAL A 21 -14.59 -2.48 -5.58
C VAL A 21 -15.40 -3.75 -5.29
N GLU A 22 -15.84 -4.48 -6.32
CA GLU A 22 -16.48 -5.80 -6.17
C GLU A 22 -15.50 -6.92 -5.80
N ASP A 23 -14.17 -6.70 -5.96
CA ASP A 23 -13.17 -7.67 -5.49
C ASP A 23 -13.18 -7.73 -3.96
N ASN A 24 -12.93 -8.89 -3.38
CA ASN A 24 -12.88 -9.06 -1.93
C ASN A 24 -11.49 -8.78 -1.33
N TYR A 25 -10.48 -8.52 -2.17
CA TYR A 25 -9.13 -8.16 -1.76
C TYR A 25 -8.52 -7.14 -2.72
N ILE A 26 -8.31 -5.93 -2.24
CA ILE A 26 -7.73 -4.81 -3.00
C ILE A 26 -6.37 -4.43 -2.42
N CYS A 27 -5.40 -4.18 -3.29
CA CYS A 27 -4.19 -3.43 -2.94
C CYS A 27 -4.31 -2.01 -3.47
N GLY A 28 -4.00 -1.02 -2.63
CA GLY A 28 -4.04 0.40 -3.00
C GLY A 28 -2.75 1.13 -2.68
N ASP A 29 -2.46 2.14 -3.47
CA ASP A 29 -1.31 3.03 -3.32
C ASP A 29 -1.60 4.36 -4.03
N GLU A 30 -0.81 5.39 -3.76
CA GLU A 30 -0.85 6.64 -4.50
C GLU A 30 0.55 7.12 -4.85
N THR A 31 0.66 7.78 -6.00
CA THR A 31 1.91 8.37 -6.44
C THR A 31 1.70 9.82 -6.86
N TYR A 32 2.65 10.71 -6.55
CA TYR A 32 2.52 12.08 -6.99
C TYR A 32 2.91 12.25 -8.46
N GLN A 33 2.24 13.19 -9.13
CA GLN A 33 2.57 13.68 -10.45
C GLN A 33 2.66 15.21 -10.41
N LYS A 34 3.59 15.79 -11.17
CA LYS A 34 3.64 17.25 -11.34
C LYS A 34 2.56 17.68 -12.32
N VAL A 35 1.67 18.57 -11.87
CA VAL A 35 0.56 19.08 -12.67
C VAL A 35 0.70 20.61 -12.77
N ARG A 36 0.59 21.14 -14.00
CA ARG A 36 0.58 22.59 -14.24
C ARG A 36 -0.80 23.14 -13.92
N LEU A 37 -0.82 24.23 -13.16
CA LEU A 37 -2.04 24.96 -12.82
C LEU A 37 -2.31 26.02 -13.87
N GLN A 38 -3.60 26.24 -14.21
CA GLN A 38 -4.02 27.35 -15.08
C GLN A 38 -3.83 28.68 -14.36
N VAL A 39 -4.15 28.73 -13.07
CA VAL A 39 -3.94 29.89 -12.19
C VAL A 39 -2.85 29.56 -11.19
N ALA A 40 -1.93 30.50 -10.96
CA ALA A 40 -0.89 30.31 -9.96
C ALA A 40 -1.48 30.20 -8.55
N THR A 41 -0.82 29.43 -7.68
CA THR A 41 -1.16 29.40 -6.24
C THR A 41 -0.95 30.79 -5.61
N PRO A 42 -1.49 31.07 -4.41
CA PRO A 42 -1.20 32.31 -3.69
C PRO A 42 0.31 32.59 -3.50
N SER A 43 1.14 31.53 -3.46
CA SER A 43 2.60 31.63 -3.41
C SER A 43 3.26 31.78 -4.79
N GLY A 44 2.51 32.05 -5.87
CA GLY A 44 3.01 32.27 -7.22
C GLY A 44 3.41 31.00 -7.98
N ARG A 45 3.23 29.80 -7.42
CA ARG A 45 3.60 28.55 -8.07
C ARG A 45 2.61 28.15 -9.15
N LYS A 46 3.11 27.82 -10.33
CA LYS A 46 2.34 27.29 -11.47
C LYS A 46 2.38 25.78 -11.63
N ILE A 47 3.11 25.07 -10.74
CA ILE A 47 3.21 23.61 -10.73
C ILE A 47 2.90 23.11 -9.32
N LYS A 48 1.97 22.17 -9.22
CA LYS A 48 1.55 21.50 -7.99
C LYS A 48 1.88 20.01 -8.06
N LYS A 49 2.16 19.39 -6.92
CA LYS A 49 2.09 17.94 -6.78
C LYS A 49 0.63 17.53 -6.70
N GLY A 50 0.13 16.83 -7.70
CA GLY A 50 -1.15 16.14 -7.64
C GLY A 50 -0.90 14.65 -7.43
N TYR A 51 -1.85 13.94 -6.81
CA TYR A 51 -1.73 12.51 -6.56
C TYR A 51 -2.63 11.73 -7.51
N ILE A 52 -2.06 10.70 -8.12
CA ILE A 52 -2.78 9.68 -8.86
C ILE A 52 -2.84 8.46 -7.93
N TRP A 53 -4.03 7.97 -7.70
CA TRP A 53 -4.31 6.78 -6.91
C TRP A 53 -4.40 5.57 -7.81
N VAL A 54 -4.12 4.39 -7.26
CA VAL A 54 -4.33 3.12 -7.94
C VAL A 54 -4.93 2.10 -6.99
N PHE A 55 -6.00 1.45 -7.42
CA PHE A 55 -6.54 0.26 -6.79
C PHE A 55 -6.35 -0.93 -7.72
N VAL A 56 -5.97 -2.05 -7.15
CA VAL A 56 -5.76 -3.31 -7.87
C VAL A 56 -6.56 -4.40 -7.20
N GLY A 57 -7.55 -4.93 -7.89
CA GLY A 57 -8.25 -6.14 -7.49
C GLY A 57 -7.28 -7.32 -7.51
N MET A 58 -7.09 -7.96 -6.37
CA MET A 58 -6.07 -8.99 -6.24
C MET A 58 -6.54 -10.34 -6.79
N THR A 59 -7.85 -10.57 -6.83
CA THR A 59 -8.49 -11.74 -7.39
C THR A 59 -8.75 -11.57 -8.88
N THR A 60 -9.32 -10.44 -9.28
CA THR A 60 -9.69 -10.15 -10.67
C THR A 60 -8.50 -9.73 -11.53
N GLY A 61 -7.48 -9.14 -10.91
CA GLY A 61 -6.33 -8.54 -11.63
C GLY A 61 -6.64 -7.17 -12.24
N LEU A 62 -7.86 -6.66 -12.10
CA LEU A 62 -8.26 -5.36 -12.62
C LEU A 62 -7.45 -4.24 -11.95
N VAL A 63 -7.10 -3.22 -12.73
CA VAL A 63 -6.35 -2.05 -12.29
C VAL A 63 -7.16 -0.80 -12.55
N TYR A 64 -7.38 0.01 -11.52
CA TYR A 64 -8.10 1.26 -11.62
C TYR A 64 -7.25 2.39 -11.07
N PHE A 65 -6.76 3.25 -11.97
CA PHE A 65 -6.14 4.52 -11.61
C PHE A 65 -7.18 5.61 -11.57
N PHE A 66 -7.09 6.53 -10.62
CA PHE A 66 -7.96 7.70 -10.58
C PHE A 66 -7.23 8.94 -10.07
N TYR A 67 -7.74 10.09 -10.47
CA TYR A 67 -7.22 11.40 -10.12
C TYR A 67 -8.40 12.29 -9.73
N ASP A 68 -8.32 12.91 -8.58
CA ASP A 68 -9.35 13.80 -8.04
C ASP A 68 -8.69 15.11 -7.61
N ASP A 69 -8.57 16.05 -8.55
CA ASP A 69 -7.87 17.34 -8.41
C ASP A 69 -6.50 17.25 -7.74
N GLY A 70 -5.91 16.07 -7.77
CA GLY A 70 -4.62 15.77 -7.16
C GLY A 70 -4.66 15.72 -5.64
N SER A 71 -5.82 15.55 -5.04
CA SER A 71 -5.98 15.40 -3.60
C SER A 71 -5.41 14.06 -3.12
N ARG A 72 -4.80 14.07 -1.93
CA ARG A 72 -4.37 12.89 -1.17
C ARG A 72 -5.22 12.70 0.11
N SER A 73 -6.41 13.29 0.14
CA SER A 73 -7.25 13.26 1.33
C SER A 73 -7.90 11.90 1.56
N ALA A 74 -8.25 11.64 2.82
CA ALA A 74 -9.03 10.47 3.19
C ALA A 74 -10.41 10.45 2.50
N GLU A 75 -10.95 11.61 2.18
CA GLU A 75 -12.25 11.78 1.52
C GLU A 75 -12.24 11.20 0.10
N VAL A 76 -11.18 11.49 -0.67
CA VAL A 76 -10.97 10.88 -2.00
C VAL A 76 -10.93 9.36 -1.90
N PHE A 77 -10.16 8.84 -0.94
CA PHE A 77 -10.13 7.39 -0.70
C PHE A 77 -11.52 6.83 -0.41
N LYS A 78 -12.26 7.43 0.54
CA LYS A 78 -13.61 6.98 0.93
C LYS A 78 -14.58 6.95 -0.24
N GLN A 79 -14.56 7.99 -1.07
CA GLN A 79 -15.43 8.10 -2.23
C GLN A 79 -15.20 6.94 -3.21
N HIS A 80 -13.94 6.63 -3.52
CA HIS A 80 -13.58 5.60 -4.48
C HIS A 80 -13.64 4.16 -3.95
N ILE A 81 -13.70 3.96 -2.62
CA ILE A 81 -13.83 2.65 -1.97
C ILE A 81 -15.25 2.38 -1.44
N LYS A 82 -16.20 3.28 -1.73
CA LYS A 82 -17.58 3.18 -1.22
C LYS A 82 -18.22 1.86 -1.61
N GLY A 83 -18.79 1.17 -0.60
CA GLY A 83 -19.43 -0.13 -0.78
C GLY A 83 -18.48 -1.33 -0.66
N PHE A 84 -17.17 -1.10 -0.61
CA PHE A 84 -16.21 -2.18 -0.41
C PHE A 84 -16.31 -2.78 1.01
N ASN A 85 -16.34 -4.11 1.07
CA ASN A 85 -16.35 -4.85 2.32
C ASN A 85 -15.43 -6.07 2.21
N GLY A 86 -14.12 -5.83 2.31
CA GLY A 86 -13.10 -6.85 2.09
C GLY A 86 -11.77 -6.51 2.75
N ALA A 87 -10.69 -7.10 2.25
CA ALA A 87 -9.34 -6.80 2.69
C ALA A 87 -8.74 -5.69 1.82
N PHE A 88 -8.23 -4.63 2.44
CA PHE A 88 -7.51 -3.56 1.76
C PHE A 88 -6.06 -3.50 2.23
N GLN A 89 -5.13 -3.79 1.33
CA GLN A 89 -3.70 -3.72 1.60
C GLN A 89 -3.09 -2.43 1.10
N CYS A 90 -2.38 -1.74 1.98
CA CYS A 90 -1.73 -0.46 1.69
C CYS A 90 -0.39 -0.35 2.42
N ASP A 91 0.32 0.72 2.15
CA ASP A 91 1.48 1.10 2.95
C ASP A 91 1.06 1.50 4.38
N CYS A 92 2.03 1.91 5.19
CA CYS A 92 1.79 2.33 6.57
C CYS A 92 1.55 3.85 6.68
N TYR A 93 1.11 4.52 5.60
CA TYR A 93 0.79 5.93 5.60
C TYR A 93 -0.36 6.25 6.58
N SER A 94 -0.24 7.37 7.28
CA SER A 94 -1.21 7.76 8.32
C SER A 94 -2.62 8.01 7.76
N GLY A 95 -2.74 8.38 6.49
CA GLY A 95 -4.01 8.57 5.81
C GLY A 95 -4.90 7.33 5.74
N TYR A 96 -4.32 6.12 5.90
CA TYR A 96 -5.07 4.86 5.90
C TYR A 96 -5.48 4.37 7.30
N ARG A 97 -5.20 5.14 8.37
CA ARG A 97 -5.51 4.69 9.75
C ARG A 97 -7.01 4.56 10.04
N HIS A 98 -7.84 5.30 9.33
CA HIS A 98 -9.29 5.27 9.48
C HIS A 98 -9.96 4.05 8.82
N ILE A 99 -9.22 3.28 8.01
CA ILE A 99 -9.72 2.02 7.43
C ILE A 99 -9.94 1.00 8.55
N GLY A 100 -11.14 0.42 8.57
CA GLY A 100 -11.58 -0.52 9.60
C GLY A 100 -12.21 0.15 10.82
N ILE A 101 -12.53 1.45 10.75
CA ILE A 101 -13.13 2.24 11.82
C ILE A 101 -14.34 3.00 11.28
N GLY A 102 -15.39 3.16 12.09
CA GLY A 102 -16.60 3.91 11.76
C GLY A 102 -17.27 3.39 10.48
N GLU A 103 -17.50 4.27 9.52
CA GLU A 103 -18.15 3.94 8.24
C GLU A 103 -17.41 2.88 7.41
N MET A 104 -16.10 2.72 7.65
CA MET A 104 -15.27 1.70 6.99
C MET A 104 -14.95 0.51 7.89
N SER A 105 -15.73 0.25 8.94
CA SER A 105 -15.54 -0.86 9.89
C SER A 105 -15.56 -2.24 9.24
N GLY A 106 -16.27 -2.39 8.10
CA GLY A 106 -16.28 -3.62 7.30
C GLY A 106 -14.98 -3.91 6.57
N ILE A 107 -14.10 -2.92 6.39
CA ILE A 107 -12.85 -3.08 5.65
C ILE A 107 -11.74 -3.59 6.57
N LYS A 108 -11.13 -4.71 6.20
CA LYS A 108 -9.96 -5.28 6.90
C LYS A 108 -8.68 -4.64 6.37
N ARG A 109 -8.12 -3.67 7.09
CA ARG A 109 -6.82 -3.09 6.70
C ARG A 109 -5.68 -4.10 6.88
N LEU A 110 -4.85 -4.26 5.84
CA LEU A 110 -3.64 -5.08 5.83
C LEU A 110 -2.43 -4.17 5.59
N PRO A 111 -1.47 -4.08 6.51
CA PRO A 111 -0.27 -3.26 6.34
C PRO A 111 0.74 -3.94 5.42
N CYS A 112 1.59 -3.16 4.76
CA CYS A 112 2.73 -3.67 4.01
C CYS A 112 3.92 -3.93 4.94
N LEU A 113 4.29 -5.19 5.13
CA LEU A 113 5.44 -5.55 5.98
C LEU A 113 6.78 -5.10 5.39
N GLN A 114 6.87 -4.93 4.06
CA GLN A 114 8.09 -4.44 3.41
C GLN A 114 8.41 -3.00 3.83
N HIS A 115 7.39 -2.14 3.98
CA HIS A 115 7.58 -0.77 4.47
C HIS A 115 8.06 -0.75 5.94
N ILE A 116 7.54 -1.66 6.76
CA ILE A 116 8.00 -1.81 8.15
C ILE A 116 9.45 -2.30 8.18
N LYS A 117 9.76 -3.39 7.46
CA LYS A 117 11.10 -3.97 7.38
C LYS A 117 12.14 -2.96 6.88
N ARG A 118 11.81 -2.14 5.88
CA ARG A 118 12.72 -1.16 5.28
C ARG A 118 13.26 -0.17 6.30
N LYS A 119 12.45 0.26 7.28
CA LYS A 119 12.90 1.17 8.34
C LYS A 119 14.04 0.61 9.17
N PHE A 120 14.07 -0.70 9.38
CA PHE A 120 15.18 -1.37 10.07
C PHE A 120 16.38 -1.60 9.14
N LEU A 121 16.15 -1.92 7.87
CA LEU A 121 17.22 -2.07 6.87
C LEU A 121 18.00 -0.77 6.64
N ASP A 122 17.32 0.38 6.74
CA ASP A 122 17.92 1.70 6.54
C ASP A 122 18.92 2.05 7.67
N LEU A 123 18.81 1.41 8.84
CA LEU A 123 19.71 1.52 9.98
C LEU A 123 20.88 0.51 9.90
N LYS A 124 21.70 0.65 8.86
CA LYS A 124 22.72 -0.32 8.46
C LYS A 124 23.74 -0.65 9.55
N ASP A 125 24.13 0.36 10.32
CA ASP A 125 25.18 0.25 11.34
C ASP A 125 24.62 -0.11 12.73
N ASN A 126 23.32 -0.37 12.85
CA ASN A 126 22.69 -0.75 14.11
C ASN A 126 22.44 -2.26 14.17
N PRO A 127 23.18 -3.02 15.00
CA PRO A 127 23.06 -4.48 15.06
C PRO A 127 21.66 -4.97 15.44
N GLN A 128 20.95 -4.27 16.34
CA GLN A 128 19.59 -4.64 16.76
C GLN A 128 18.59 -4.40 15.63
N ALA A 129 18.73 -3.32 14.86
CA ALA A 129 17.92 -3.08 13.68
C ALA A 129 18.12 -4.18 12.64
N GLN A 130 19.38 -4.57 12.38
CA GLN A 130 19.70 -5.63 11.44
C GLN A 130 19.17 -7.00 11.90
N GLU A 131 19.20 -7.31 13.21
CA GLU A 131 18.57 -8.51 13.76
C GLU A 131 17.07 -8.54 13.48
N ILE A 132 16.35 -7.43 13.75
CA ILE A 132 14.91 -7.32 13.49
C ILE A 132 14.62 -7.45 11.98
N ALA A 133 15.39 -6.76 11.14
CA ALA A 133 15.27 -6.86 9.68
C ALA A 133 15.49 -8.30 9.17
N LYS A 134 16.43 -9.03 9.78
CA LYS A 134 16.69 -10.46 9.48
C LYS A 134 15.51 -11.34 9.85
N LEU A 135 14.86 -11.12 10.99
CA LEU A 135 13.65 -11.85 11.39
C LEU A 135 12.50 -11.64 10.39
N PHE A 136 12.26 -10.40 9.95
CA PHE A 136 11.32 -10.14 8.85
C PHE A 136 11.77 -10.85 7.56
N GLY A 137 13.07 -10.86 7.26
CA GLY A 137 13.62 -11.58 6.10
C GLY A 137 13.34 -13.07 6.14
N LEU A 138 13.50 -13.70 7.30
CA LEU A 138 13.16 -15.13 7.51
C LEU A 138 11.67 -15.39 7.32
N LEU A 139 10.79 -14.51 7.84
CA LEU A 139 9.35 -14.61 7.61
C LEU A 139 9.03 -14.61 6.12
N TYR A 140 9.59 -13.68 5.34
CA TYR A 140 9.43 -13.62 3.88
C TYR A 140 9.97 -14.87 3.19
N HIS A 141 11.13 -15.35 3.61
CA HIS A 141 11.74 -16.55 3.05
C HIS A 141 10.83 -17.77 3.23
N PHE A 142 10.35 -18.01 4.43
CA PHE A 142 9.47 -19.15 4.72
C PHE A 142 8.12 -19.03 4.01
N GLU A 143 7.49 -17.86 3.98
CA GLU A 143 6.28 -17.61 3.22
C GLU A 143 6.48 -17.88 1.71
N HIS A 144 7.65 -17.52 1.17
CA HIS A 144 7.98 -17.80 -0.22
C HIS A 144 8.13 -19.31 -0.49
N GLN A 145 8.74 -20.06 0.44
CA GLN A 145 8.92 -21.52 0.28
C GLN A 145 7.57 -22.26 0.33
N HIS A 146 6.63 -21.80 1.12
CA HIS A 146 5.36 -22.48 1.39
C HIS A 146 4.15 -21.84 0.66
N ARG A 147 4.38 -20.93 -0.29
CA ARG A 147 3.30 -20.26 -1.00
C ARG A 147 2.47 -21.20 -1.87
N ILE A 148 1.21 -20.85 -2.07
CA ILE A 148 0.31 -21.57 -2.98
C ILE A 148 0.93 -21.72 -4.37
N GLY A 149 0.82 -22.92 -4.93
CA GLY A 149 1.33 -23.28 -6.25
C GLY A 149 2.80 -23.68 -6.31
N LYS A 150 3.58 -23.45 -5.23
CA LYS A 150 4.95 -23.91 -5.15
C LYS A 150 5.01 -25.30 -4.54
N ASP A 151 5.72 -26.24 -5.20
CA ASP A 151 5.94 -27.61 -4.71
C ASP A 151 4.64 -28.32 -4.24
N GLY A 152 3.53 -28.09 -4.96
CA GLY A 152 2.23 -28.69 -4.66
C GLY A 152 1.48 -28.09 -3.44
N TRP A 153 1.94 -26.95 -2.92
CA TRP A 153 1.27 -26.27 -1.81
C TRP A 153 -0.11 -25.73 -2.24
N LYS A 154 -1.16 -26.18 -1.56
CA LYS A 154 -2.54 -25.72 -1.70
C LYS A 154 -2.88 -24.67 -0.65
N ALA A 155 -4.00 -23.98 -0.82
CA ALA A 155 -4.45 -22.89 0.05
C ALA A 155 -4.62 -23.34 1.51
N GLU A 156 -5.26 -24.50 1.73
CA GLU A 156 -5.53 -25.06 3.06
C GLU A 156 -4.22 -25.32 3.82
N LYS A 157 -3.28 -26.01 3.17
CA LYS A 157 -1.97 -26.34 3.75
C LYS A 157 -1.17 -25.08 4.05
N HIS A 158 -1.23 -24.07 3.18
CA HIS A 158 -0.59 -22.77 3.41
C HIS A 158 -1.21 -22.04 4.59
N LEU A 159 -2.53 -22.05 4.73
CA LEU A 159 -3.22 -21.43 5.87
C LEU A 159 -2.86 -22.09 7.20
N GLU A 160 -2.88 -23.42 7.27
CA GLU A 160 -2.44 -24.18 8.45
C GLU A 160 -1.00 -23.83 8.83
N TRP A 161 -0.11 -23.77 7.84
CA TRP A 161 1.29 -23.39 8.05
C TRP A 161 1.39 -21.96 8.62
N ARG A 162 0.64 -21.00 8.09
CA ARG A 162 0.58 -19.62 8.62
C ARG A 162 0.11 -19.59 10.06
N GLN A 163 -0.93 -20.33 10.39
CA GLN A 163 -1.47 -20.37 11.74
C GLN A 163 -0.48 -21.00 12.75
N ARG A 164 0.35 -21.93 12.32
CA ARG A 164 1.30 -22.64 13.17
C ARG A 164 2.65 -21.95 13.27
N TYR A 165 3.24 -21.57 12.14
CA TYR A 165 4.62 -21.11 12.08
C TYR A 165 4.78 -19.60 11.94
N SER A 166 3.97 -18.95 11.12
CA SER A 166 4.07 -17.49 10.95
C SER A 166 3.70 -16.75 12.23
N LYS A 167 2.74 -17.25 13.01
CA LYS A 167 2.42 -16.68 14.33
C LYS A 167 3.62 -16.72 15.29
N VAL A 168 4.32 -17.85 15.37
CA VAL A 168 5.52 -17.97 16.22
C VAL A 168 6.59 -16.98 15.79
N MET A 169 6.79 -16.80 14.48
CA MET A 169 7.75 -15.83 13.97
C MET A 169 7.34 -14.39 14.29
N LEU A 170 6.05 -14.06 14.18
CA LEU A 170 5.53 -12.75 14.57
C LEU A 170 5.76 -12.46 16.05
N GLU A 171 5.52 -13.43 16.93
CA GLU A 171 5.78 -13.25 18.36
C GLU A 171 7.28 -13.01 18.64
N LYS A 172 8.18 -13.72 17.97
CA LYS A 172 9.62 -13.45 18.07
C LYS A 172 9.97 -12.02 17.67
N ILE A 173 9.40 -11.54 16.56
CA ILE A 173 9.61 -10.16 16.11
C ILE A 173 9.05 -9.18 17.16
N ARG A 174 7.83 -9.43 17.67
CA ARG A 174 7.18 -8.58 18.69
C ARG A 174 8.02 -8.48 19.96
N MET A 175 8.55 -9.61 20.43
CA MET A 175 9.42 -9.62 21.61
C MET A 175 10.65 -8.73 21.41
N ARG A 176 11.29 -8.78 20.24
CA ARG A 176 12.44 -7.91 19.92
C ARG A 176 12.04 -6.43 19.88
N LEU A 177 10.93 -6.11 19.24
CA LEU A 177 10.42 -4.73 19.20
C LEU A 177 10.07 -4.22 20.61
N THR A 178 9.44 -5.04 21.44
CA THR A 178 9.10 -4.69 22.82
C THR A 178 10.36 -4.47 23.66
N ALA A 179 11.37 -5.32 23.49
CA ALA A 179 12.64 -5.16 24.19
C ALA A 179 13.33 -3.84 23.83
N VAL A 180 13.30 -3.43 22.56
CA VAL A 180 13.83 -2.13 22.14
C VAL A 180 13.03 -0.98 22.74
N LYS A 181 11.69 -1.06 22.69
CA LYS A 181 10.81 -0.01 23.24
C LYS A 181 11.00 0.22 24.74
N ASN A 182 11.27 -0.86 25.48
CA ASN A 182 11.40 -0.81 26.95
C ASN A 182 12.84 -0.48 27.44
N ARG A 183 13.74 -0.10 26.52
CA ARG A 183 15.10 0.33 26.91
C ARG A 183 15.03 1.64 27.69
N ILE A 184 15.75 1.69 28.82
CA ILE A 184 15.85 2.88 29.66
C ILE A 184 16.96 3.80 29.11
N GLY A 185 16.77 5.12 29.21
CA GLY A 185 17.78 6.11 28.83
C GLY A 185 18.00 6.29 27.33
N VAL A 186 17.07 5.81 26.50
CA VAL A 186 17.13 6.02 25.04
C VAL A 186 16.63 7.42 24.70
N PRO A 187 17.36 8.19 23.90
CA PRO A 187 16.90 9.50 23.43
C PRO A 187 15.59 9.40 22.66
N PRO A 188 14.66 10.40 22.76
CA PRO A 188 13.38 10.38 22.03
C PRO A 188 13.54 10.38 20.50
N ASP A 189 14.66 10.87 19.99
CA ASP A 189 15.02 10.93 18.58
C ASP A 189 15.84 9.72 18.10
N ASP A 190 15.99 8.68 18.91
CA ASP A 190 16.69 7.45 18.52
C ASP A 190 16.00 6.80 17.30
N PRO A 191 16.72 6.63 16.17
CA PRO A 191 16.13 6.10 14.94
C PRO A 191 15.60 4.66 15.08
N LEU A 192 16.22 3.83 15.93
CA LEU A 192 15.75 2.47 16.18
C LEU A 192 14.44 2.48 16.99
N LEU A 193 14.33 3.38 17.98
CA LEU A 193 13.10 3.58 18.73
C LEU A 193 11.96 4.03 17.79
N ALA A 194 12.23 5.02 16.93
CA ALA A 194 11.26 5.51 15.96
C ALA A 194 10.79 4.42 14.98
N ALA A 195 11.70 3.59 14.46
CA ALA A 195 11.36 2.44 13.61
C ALA A 195 10.53 1.39 14.36
N THR A 196 10.88 1.13 15.62
CA THR A 196 10.19 0.20 16.51
C THR A 196 8.77 0.65 16.82
N GLU A 197 8.59 1.90 17.19
CA GLU A 197 7.25 2.47 17.43
C GLU A 197 6.39 2.47 16.17
N HIS A 198 6.98 2.77 15.02
CA HIS A 198 6.27 2.66 13.75
C HIS A 198 5.74 1.23 13.51
N ALA A 199 6.57 0.21 13.77
CA ALA A 199 6.16 -1.19 13.64
C ALA A 199 5.08 -1.57 14.65
N LEU A 200 5.24 -1.19 15.92
CA LEU A 200 4.29 -1.49 16.98
C LEU A 200 2.93 -0.82 16.79
N LYS A 201 2.88 0.39 16.19
CA LYS A 201 1.62 1.06 15.80
C LYS A 201 0.80 0.29 14.77
N GLN A 202 1.41 -0.65 14.04
CA GLN A 202 0.73 -1.51 13.07
C GLN A 202 0.42 -2.91 13.65
N TRP A 203 0.84 -3.20 14.90
CA TRP A 203 0.85 -4.57 15.40
C TRP A 203 -0.53 -5.21 15.51
N ASP A 204 -1.56 -4.42 15.81
CA ASP A 204 -2.94 -4.92 15.92
C ASP A 204 -3.54 -5.40 14.59
N VAL A 205 -2.98 -4.95 13.48
CA VAL A 205 -3.47 -5.29 12.13
C VAL A 205 -2.53 -6.24 11.36
N ILE A 206 -1.26 -6.37 11.74
CA ILE A 206 -0.30 -7.30 11.11
C ILE A 206 -0.81 -8.75 11.09
N PRO A 207 -1.35 -9.32 12.19
CA PRO A 207 -1.84 -10.69 12.21
C PRO A 207 -2.95 -10.97 11.20
N ARG A 208 -3.70 -9.96 10.77
CA ARG A 208 -4.77 -10.10 9.77
C ARG A 208 -4.26 -10.60 8.42
N ILE A 209 -3.00 -10.31 8.07
CA ILE A 209 -2.36 -10.81 6.84
C ILE A 209 -2.36 -12.34 6.81
N PHE A 210 -2.19 -12.97 7.97
CA PHE A 210 -2.05 -14.42 8.10
C PHE A 210 -3.39 -15.14 8.31
N ALA A 211 -4.50 -14.41 8.27
CA ALA A 211 -5.85 -14.97 8.39
C ALA A 211 -6.38 -15.58 7.07
N SER A 212 -5.72 -15.31 5.94
CA SER A 212 -6.07 -15.88 4.64
C SER A 212 -4.81 -16.38 3.93
N PRO A 213 -4.90 -17.49 3.18
CA PRO A 213 -3.76 -17.99 2.41
C PRO A 213 -3.42 -17.11 1.20
N THR A 214 -4.35 -16.26 0.76
CA THR A 214 -4.21 -15.42 -0.44
C THR A 214 -3.64 -14.02 -0.15
N TYR A 215 -3.72 -13.54 1.10
CA TYR A 215 -3.21 -12.23 1.45
C TYR A 215 -1.69 -12.19 1.36
N ARG A 216 -1.17 -11.11 0.79
CA ARG A 216 0.27 -10.92 0.59
C ARG A 216 0.91 -10.25 1.81
N LEU A 217 2.21 -10.47 2.01
CA LEU A 217 2.96 -9.78 3.07
C LEU A 217 3.18 -8.29 2.74
N ASP A 218 3.08 -7.92 1.47
CA ASP A 218 3.40 -6.59 0.99
C ASP A 218 2.51 -6.15 -0.18
N ASN A 219 2.54 -4.86 -0.49
CA ASN A 219 1.86 -4.25 -1.61
C ASN A 219 2.75 -4.08 -2.86
N ASN A 220 3.84 -4.86 -2.98
CA ASN A 220 4.80 -4.76 -4.08
C ASN A 220 4.16 -4.88 -5.48
N LYS A 221 2.99 -5.56 -5.59
CA LYS A 221 2.26 -5.65 -6.88
C LYS A 221 1.81 -4.26 -7.31
N VAL A 222 1.17 -3.50 -6.43
CA VAL A 222 0.68 -2.16 -6.75
C VAL A 222 1.83 -1.16 -6.91
N GLU A 223 2.90 -1.27 -6.10
CA GLU A 223 4.09 -0.44 -6.26
C GLU A 223 4.74 -0.63 -7.63
N ARG A 224 4.76 -1.87 -8.13
CA ARG A 224 5.30 -2.19 -9.46
C ARG A 224 4.45 -1.57 -10.57
N ILE A 225 3.13 -1.57 -10.42
CA ILE A 225 2.19 -0.92 -11.33
C ILE A 225 2.40 0.60 -11.29
N ASN A 226 2.51 1.21 -10.11
CA ASN A 226 2.81 2.63 -9.94
C ASN A 226 4.16 3.07 -10.55
N ARG A 227 5.08 2.13 -10.76
CA ARG A 227 6.39 2.43 -11.35
C ARG A 227 6.27 3.06 -12.74
N TYR A 228 5.28 2.68 -13.54
CA TYR A 228 5.06 3.27 -14.87
C TYR A 228 4.83 4.79 -14.76
N ILE A 229 3.96 5.24 -13.84
CA ILE A 229 3.73 6.67 -13.59
C ILE A 229 4.99 7.32 -13.02
N SER A 230 5.66 6.68 -12.06
CA SER A 230 6.83 7.25 -11.42
C SER A 230 8.05 7.43 -12.34
N LEU A 231 8.18 6.62 -13.38
CA LEU A 231 9.21 6.77 -14.39
C LEU A 231 8.91 7.96 -15.33
N THR A 232 7.66 8.13 -15.72
CA THR A 232 7.25 9.24 -16.61
C THR A 232 7.32 10.60 -15.91
N ARG A 233 6.99 10.69 -14.62
CA ARG A 233 7.00 11.97 -13.86
C ARG A 233 8.37 12.65 -13.78
N ARG A 234 9.48 11.91 -13.95
CA ARG A 234 10.83 12.48 -13.97
C ARG A 234 11.06 13.33 -15.20
N ARG A 235 10.37 13.02 -16.29
CA ARG A 235 10.56 13.65 -17.61
C ARG A 235 9.38 14.53 -18.01
N LEU A 236 8.18 14.27 -17.48
CA LEU A 236 6.96 14.93 -17.91
C LEU A 236 6.28 15.65 -16.75
N THR A 237 5.87 16.89 -17.02
CA THR A 237 4.88 17.62 -16.21
C THR A 237 3.56 17.58 -16.97
N ILE A 238 2.51 17.12 -16.32
CA ILE A 238 1.17 17.09 -16.92
C ILE A 238 0.67 18.53 -17.03
N GLY A 239 0.15 18.89 -18.21
CA GLY A 239 -0.21 20.26 -18.55
C GLY A 239 -1.42 20.83 -17.84
N SER A 240 -2.29 19.97 -17.25
CA SER A 240 -3.53 20.39 -16.59
C SER A 240 -4.10 19.28 -15.71
N HIS A 241 -5.11 19.60 -14.89
CA HIS A 241 -5.89 18.60 -14.13
C HIS A 241 -6.58 17.61 -15.09
N SER A 242 -7.22 18.08 -16.15
CA SER A 242 -7.84 17.19 -17.15
C SER A 242 -6.84 16.28 -17.87
N GLY A 243 -5.60 16.71 -18.03
CA GLY A 243 -4.51 15.86 -18.50
C GLY A 243 -4.14 14.76 -17.50
N ALA A 244 -4.22 15.05 -16.20
CA ALA A 244 -3.97 14.06 -15.15
C ALA A 244 -5.09 13.02 -15.04
N GLU A 245 -6.36 13.43 -15.19
CA GLU A 245 -7.49 12.52 -15.32
C GLU A 245 -7.36 11.61 -16.55
N ALA A 246 -6.98 12.17 -17.70
CA ALA A 246 -6.74 11.39 -18.90
C ALA A 246 -5.61 10.39 -18.72
N ALA A 247 -4.52 10.78 -18.03
CA ALA A 247 -3.43 9.87 -17.70
C ALA A 247 -3.90 8.71 -16.81
N ALA A 248 -4.72 8.98 -15.78
CA ALA A 248 -5.30 7.94 -14.93
C ALA A 248 -6.15 6.96 -15.75
N LEU A 249 -7.00 7.46 -16.65
CA LEU A 249 -7.80 6.63 -17.56
C LEU A 249 -6.90 5.73 -18.43
N TYR A 250 -5.89 6.30 -19.10
CA TYR A 250 -5.01 5.52 -19.99
C TYR A 250 -4.15 4.49 -19.27
N HIS A 251 -3.77 4.74 -18.03
CA HIS A 251 -3.03 3.75 -17.23
C HIS A 251 -3.93 2.63 -16.70
N SER A 252 -5.26 2.83 -16.69
CA SER A 252 -6.24 1.81 -16.26
C SER A 252 -6.59 0.83 -17.36
N LEU A 253 -6.44 1.22 -18.61
CA LEU A 253 -6.78 0.46 -19.82
C LEU A 253 -5.56 -0.15 -20.49
#